data_42ba97ac801197839a2f4c4314485085
#
_entry.id   42ba97ac801197839a2f4c4314485085
#
_cell.length_a   1.000
_cell.length_b   1.000
_cell.length_c   1.000
_cell.angle_alpha   90.00
_cell.angle_beta   90.00
_cell.angle_gamma   90.00
#
_symmetry.space_group_name_H-M   'P 1'
#
loop_
_entity.id
_entity.type
_entity.pdbx_description
1 polymer ?
#
loop_
_entity_poly.entity_id
_entity_poly.type
_entity_poly.pdbx_seq_one_letter_code
_entity_poly.pdbx_strand_id
1 'polypeptide(L)'
;MNKQDFKKVLVPVHGTHWQKAYKKLLRKISALKSSLKRRAIESGTKFDIELIDIKKMFLGIYGNSCKYCPKKLNYRNIACDHIIPLVKGGDSLIENLQLICKTCNTRKGPLNEDDFSLLVHLVMELPEELSSYVMRKLAKGGRY
;
A
#
# COMPACT_ATOMS: atom_id res chain seq x y z
N MET A 1 -12.25 -16.01 -7.76
CA MET A 1 -10.80 -15.86 -7.48
C MET A 1 -10.37 -16.94 -6.51
N ASN A 2 -9.67 -17.90 -7.04
CA ASN A 2 -9.35 -19.13 -6.35
C ASN A 2 -7.83 -19.23 -6.04
N LYS A 3 -7.43 -20.32 -5.40
CA LYS A 3 -6.02 -20.59 -5.01
C LYS A 3 -5.07 -20.60 -6.22
N GLN A 4 -5.53 -21.02 -7.40
CA GLN A 4 -4.71 -21.07 -8.61
C GLN A 4 -4.36 -19.67 -9.15
N ASP A 5 -5.26 -18.70 -9.01
CA ASP A 5 -4.99 -17.32 -9.40
C ASP A 5 -3.85 -16.75 -8.56
N PHE A 6 -3.88 -16.99 -7.26
CA PHE A 6 -2.79 -16.60 -6.34
C PHE A 6 -1.48 -17.34 -6.63
N LYS A 7 -1.53 -18.62 -6.99
CA LYS A 7 -0.34 -19.41 -7.32
C LYS A 7 0.46 -18.76 -8.45
N LYS A 8 -0.23 -18.24 -9.48
CA LYS A 8 0.41 -17.58 -10.65
C LYS A 8 1.31 -16.41 -10.25
N VAL A 9 0.93 -15.63 -9.25
CA VAL A 9 1.70 -14.45 -8.79
C VAL A 9 2.66 -14.79 -7.64
N LEU A 10 2.36 -15.80 -6.84
CA LEU A 10 3.17 -16.16 -5.67
C LEU A 10 4.37 -17.04 -6.01
N VAL A 11 4.23 -17.95 -6.97
CA VAL A 11 5.34 -18.86 -7.37
C VAL A 11 6.54 -18.07 -7.91
N PRO A 12 6.40 -17.08 -8.81
CA PRO A 12 7.54 -16.30 -9.27
C PRO A 12 8.31 -15.59 -8.15
N VAL A 13 7.63 -15.24 -7.05
CA VAL A 13 8.24 -14.51 -5.92
C VAL A 13 8.76 -15.43 -4.84
N HIS A 14 8.08 -16.54 -4.57
CA HIS A 14 8.33 -17.40 -3.40
C HIS A 14 8.73 -18.83 -3.74
N GLY A 15 8.72 -19.23 -5.02
CA GLY A 15 9.06 -20.57 -5.44
C GLY A 15 8.24 -21.64 -4.72
N THR A 16 8.91 -22.66 -4.17
CA THR A 16 8.27 -23.76 -3.44
C THR A 16 7.57 -23.35 -2.15
N HIS A 17 7.89 -22.16 -1.61
CA HIS A 17 7.28 -21.62 -0.37
C HIS A 17 5.99 -20.84 -0.61
N TRP A 18 5.47 -20.81 -1.82
CA TRP A 18 4.29 -20.01 -2.19
C TRP A 18 3.05 -20.31 -1.35
N GLN A 19 2.86 -21.55 -0.89
CA GLN A 19 1.70 -21.92 -0.06
C GLN A 19 1.72 -21.24 1.32
N LYS A 20 2.91 -21.10 1.91
CA LYS A 20 3.10 -20.36 3.17
C LYS A 20 2.80 -18.87 2.95
N ALA A 21 3.29 -18.31 1.85
CA ALA A 21 3.00 -16.92 1.46
C ALA A 21 1.50 -16.71 1.21
N TYR A 22 0.82 -17.65 0.55
CA TYR A 22 -0.62 -17.61 0.31
C TYR A 22 -1.43 -17.53 1.61
N LYS A 23 -1.15 -18.37 2.59
CA LYS A 23 -1.83 -18.34 3.89
C LYS A 23 -1.65 -17.01 4.59
N LYS A 24 -0.42 -16.46 4.58
CA LYS A 24 -0.11 -15.16 5.18
C LYS A 24 -0.81 -14.02 4.44
N LEU A 25 -0.84 -14.08 3.12
CA LEU A 25 -1.50 -13.08 2.28
C LEU A 25 -3.01 -13.06 2.52
N LEU A 26 -3.67 -14.20 2.60
CA LEU A 26 -5.11 -14.26 2.90
C LEU A 26 -5.46 -13.65 4.26
N ARG A 27 -4.65 -13.92 5.29
CA ARG A 27 -4.82 -13.31 6.62
C ARG A 27 -4.66 -11.79 6.54
N LYS A 28 -3.67 -11.31 5.79
CA LYS A 28 -3.44 -9.88 5.59
C LYS A 28 -4.62 -9.21 4.88
N ILE A 29 -5.16 -9.84 3.84
CA ILE A 29 -6.32 -9.34 3.09
C ILE A 29 -7.55 -9.22 4.00
N SER A 30 -7.84 -10.25 4.79
CA SER A 30 -8.97 -10.24 5.73
C SER A 30 -8.81 -9.17 6.82
N ALA A 31 -7.61 -9.09 7.41
CA ALA A 31 -7.30 -8.07 8.42
C ALA A 31 -7.39 -6.65 7.83
N LEU A 32 -6.98 -6.47 6.58
CA LEU A 32 -7.08 -5.18 5.90
C LEU A 32 -8.53 -4.73 5.73
N LYS A 33 -9.44 -5.62 5.28
CA LYS A 33 -10.87 -5.28 5.15
C LYS A 33 -11.43 -4.78 6.49
N SER A 34 -11.17 -5.51 7.58
CA SER A 34 -11.64 -5.13 8.92
C SER A 34 -11.05 -3.80 9.38
N SER A 35 -9.77 -3.57 9.15
CA SER A 35 -9.11 -2.30 9.50
C SER A 35 -9.63 -1.11 8.71
N LEU A 36 -9.88 -1.27 7.41
CA LEU A 36 -10.45 -0.24 6.55
C LEU A 36 -11.85 0.15 7.01
N LYS A 37 -12.71 -0.85 7.32
CA LYS A 37 -14.06 -0.61 7.83
C LYS A 37 -14.04 0.16 9.15
N ARG A 38 -13.22 -0.28 10.10
CA ARG A 38 -13.07 0.38 11.40
C ARG A 38 -12.64 1.83 11.27
N ARG A 39 -11.59 2.09 10.48
CA ARG A 39 -11.05 3.45 10.27
C ARG A 39 -12.04 4.37 9.55
N ALA A 40 -12.83 3.85 8.60
CA ALA A 40 -13.88 4.62 7.95
C ALA A 40 -14.97 5.04 8.95
N ILE A 41 -15.41 4.12 9.83
CA ILE A 41 -16.38 4.42 10.89
C ILE A 41 -15.81 5.49 11.83
N GLU A 42 -14.58 5.33 12.31
CA GLU A 42 -13.91 6.29 13.21
C GLU A 42 -13.75 7.68 12.59
N SER A 43 -13.57 7.76 11.28
CA SER A 43 -13.39 9.01 10.53
C SER A 43 -14.72 9.60 9.99
N GLY A 44 -15.83 8.89 10.14
CA GLY A 44 -17.13 9.33 9.60
C GLY A 44 -17.19 9.33 8.06
N THR A 45 -16.36 8.50 7.40
CA THR A 45 -16.31 8.37 5.94
C THR A 45 -17.01 7.10 5.45
N LYS A 46 -17.26 7.02 4.16
CA LYS A 46 -17.92 5.85 3.55
C LYS A 46 -16.98 4.65 3.50
N PHE A 47 -17.57 3.48 3.60
CA PHE A 47 -16.90 2.19 3.37
C PHE A 47 -17.78 1.32 2.46
N ASP A 48 -17.27 0.99 1.29
CA ASP A 48 -17.91 0.06 0.36
C ASP A 48 -16.83 -0.75 -0.38
N ILE A 49 -16.35 -1.81 0.28
CA ILE A 49 -15.29 -2.67 -0.25
C ILE A 49 -15.62 -4.12 0.05
N GLU A 50 -15.66 -4.93 -0.97
CA GLU A 50 -15.78 -6.37 -0.85
C GLU A 50 -14.42 -7.06 -0.78
N LEU A 51 -14.37 -8.25 -0.18
CA LEU A 51 -13.13 -9.01 -0.02
C LEU A 51 -12.50 -9.35 -1.38
N ILE A 52 -13.35 -9.58 -2.40
CA ILE A 52 -12.91 -9.86 -3.76
C ILE A 52 -12.16 -8.68 -4.39
N ASP A 53 -12.56 -7.46 -4.08
CA ASP A 53 -11.90 -6.25 -4.60
C ASP A 53 -10.48 -6.12 -4.05
N ILE A 54 -10.31 -6.36 -2.76
CA ILE A 54 -8.98 -6.38 -2.13
C ILE A 54 -8.11 -7.49 -2.74
N LYS A 55 -8.67 -8.69 -2.93
CA LYS A 55 -7.94 -9.79 -3.58
C LYS A 55 -7.46 -9.42 -4.98
N LYS A 56 -8.31 -8.76 -5.79
CA LYS A 56 -7.94 -8.28 -7.13
C LYS A 56 -6.81 -7.25 -7.08
N MET A 57 -6.87 -6.30 -6.13
CA MET A 57 -5.79 -5.33 -5.94
C MET A 57 -4.45 -6.02 -5.67
N PHE A 58 -4.42 -6.96 -4.73
CA PHE A 58 -3.18 -7.69 -4.41
C PHE A 58 -2.65 -8.50 -5.59
N LEU A 59 -3.51 -9.22 -6.30
CA LEU A 59 -3.09 -9.98 -7.47
C LEU A 59 -2.52 -9.10 -8.59
N GLY A 60 -3.10 -7.92 -8.78
CA GLY A 60 -2.67 -6.98 -9.84
C GLY A 60 -1.29 -6.38 -9.61
N ILE A 61 -0.81 -6.33 -8.36
CA ILE A 61 0.44 -5.63 -8.03
C ILE A 61 1.53 -6.53 -7.42
N TYR A 62 1.18 -7.73 -6.99
CA TYR A 62 2.11 -8.62 -6.29
C TYR A 62 3.35 -8.93 -7.12
N GLY A 63 4.54 -8.75 -6.55
CA GLY A 63 5.81 -8.92 -7.23
C GLY A 63 6.25 -7.75 -8.11
N ASN A 64 5.38 -6.77 -8.36
CA ASN A 64 5.72 -5.56 -9.10
C ASN A 64 6.42 -4.54 -8.20
N SER A 65 7.04 -3.53 -8.81
CA SER A 65 7.64 -2.43 -8.06
C SER A 65 6.57 -1.55 -7.41
N CYS A 66 6.89 -1.00 -6.23
CA CYS A 66 6.08 0.06 -5.62
C CYS A 66 5.95 1.25 -6.58
N LYS A 67 4.81 1.95 -6.53
CA LYS A 67 4.55 3.13 -7.36
C LYS A 67 5.59 4.24 -7.15
N TYR A 68 6.12 4.38 -5.94
CA TYR A 68 6.99 5.49 -5.55
C TYR A 68 8.45 5.11 -5.33
N CYS A 69 8.80 3.83 -5.44
CA CYS A 69 10.18 3.36 -5.29
C CYS A 69 10.38 2.00 -5.98
N PRO A 70 11.63 1.55 -6.21
CA PRO A 70 11.89 0.30 -6.92
C PRO A 70 11.65 -0.98 -6.10
N LYS A 71 11.20 -0.86 -4.84
CA LYS A 71 10.97 -2.01 -3.98
C LYS A 71 9.87 -2.93 -4.53
N LYS A 72 10.17 -4.23 -4.68
CA LYS A 72 9.19 -5.23 -5.09
C LYS A 72 8.20 -5.53 -3.99
N LEU A 73 6.91 -5.53 -4.32
CA LEU A 73 5.81 -5.70 -3.38
C LEU A 73 5.51 -7.17 -3.11
N ASN A 74 5.38 -7.52 -1.84
CA ASN A 74 5.00 -8.84 -1.36
C ASN A 74 4.21 -8.74 -0.05
N TYR A 75 3.72 -9.87 0.48
CA TYR A 75 2.89 -9.88 1.69
C TYR A 75 3.56 -9.24 2.93
N ARG A 76 4.89 -9.12 2.96
CA ARG A 76 5.63 -8.55 4.10
C ARG A 76 5.65 -7.01 4.10
N ASN A 77 5.68 -6.41 2.91
CA ASN A 77 5.93 -4.97 2.76
C ASN A 77 4.78 -4.17 2.17
N ILE A 78 3.71 -4.81 1.68
CA ILE A 78 2.55 -4.10 1.15
C ILE A 78 1.78 -3.40 2.27
N ALA A 79 1.43 -2.14 2.03
CA ALA A 79 0.48 -1.36 2.81
C ALA A 79 -0.62 -0.84 1.88
N CYS A 80 -1.83 -0.69 2.42
CA CYS A 80 -2.94 -0.04 1.72
C CYS A 80 -2.99 1.43 2.13
N ASP A 81 -2.99 2.29 1.16
CA ASP A 81 -3.03 3.74 1.31
C ASP A 81 -4.31 4.30 0.70
N HIS A 82 -4.84 5.37 1.31
CA HIS A 82 -5.91 6.17 0.73
C HIS A 82 -5.29 7.25 -0.15
N ILE A 83 -5.65 7.28 -1.44
CA ILE A 83 -5.19 8.29 -2.42
C ILE A 83 -5.55 9.68 -1.89
N ILE A 84 -6.80 9.87 -1.50
CA ILE A 84 -7.25 11.00 -0.68
C ILE A 84 -7.33 10.50 0.76
N PRO A 85 -6.52 11.02 1.69
CA PRO A 85 -6.49 10.55 3.08
C PRO A 85 -7.83 10.67 3.81
N LEU A 86 -8.09 9.76 4.75
CA LEU A 86 -9.28 9.82 5.61
C LEU A 86 -9.39 11.15 6.35
N VAL A 87 -8.28 11.70 6.84
CA VAL A 87 -8.23 13.02 7.51
C VAL A 87 -8.61 14.18 6.61
N LYS A 88 -8.63 13.98 5.29
CA LYS A 88 -9.10 14.94 4.29
C LYS A 88 -10.46 14.56 3.70
N GLY A 89 -11.19 13.67 4.36
CA GLY A 89 -12.53 13.23 3.95
C GLY A 89 -12.54 12.17 2.86
N GLY A 90 -11.41 11.52 2.57
CA GLY A 90 -11.35 10.43 1.59
C GLY A 90 -12.14 9.21 2.06
N ASP A 91 -12.94 8.65 1.18
CA ASP A 91 -13.74 7.46 1.45
C ASP A 91 -12.92 6.16 1.30
N SER A 92 -13.33 5.11 1.97
CA SER A 92 -12.81 3.75 1.77
C SER A 92 -13.59 3.04 0.67
N LEU A 93 -13.33 3.46 -0.56
CA LEU A 93 -13.83 2.89 -1.80
C LEU A 93 -12.63 2.39 -2.61
N ILE A 94 -12.85 1.39 -3.47
CA ILE A 94 -11.75 0.75 -4.19
C ILE A 94 -10.97 1.75 -5.08
N GLU A 95 -11.64 2.71 -5.68
CA GLU A 95 -11.05 3.76 -6.51
C GLU A 95 -10.20 4.78 -5.72
N ASN A 96 -10.38 4.86 -4.40
CA ASN A 96 -9.59 5.71 -3.50
C ASN A 96 -8.48 4.94 -2.77
N LEU A 97 -8.26 3.68 -3.10
CA LEU A 97 -7.24 2.84 -2.47
C LEU A 97 -6.12 2.48 -3.43
N GLN A 98 -4.92 2.38 -2.91
CA GLN A 98 -3.76 1.86 -3.62
C GLN A 98 -2.90 0.99 -2.70
N LEU A 99 -2.17 0.05 -3.30
CA LEU A 99 -1.21 -0.78 -2.60
C LEU A 99 0.21 -0.28 -2.91
N ILE A 100 0.93 0.13 -1.89
CA ILE A 100 2.30 0.64 -1.96
C ILE A 100 3.15 -0.03 -0.87
N CYS A 101 4.45 0.20 -0.86
CA CYS A 101 5.26 -0.34 0.22
C CYS A 101 5.06 0.45 1.53
N LYS A 102 5.22 -0.23 2.66
CA LYS A 102 5.09 0.38 4.00
C LYS A 102 5.93 1.63 4.17
N THR A 103 7.15 1.63 3.63
CA THR A 103 8.05 2.78 3.73
C THR A 103 7.48 4.00 3.00
N CYS A 104 7.02 3.84 1.76
CA CYS A 104 6.40 4.93 1.00
C CYS A 104 5.07 5.36 1.62
N ASN A 105 4.28 4.44 2.17
CA ASN A 105 3.08 4.77 2.92
C ASN A 105 3.37 5.66 4.13
N THR A 106 4.41 5.35 4.90
CA THR A 106 4.87 6.19 6.01
C THR A 106 5.36 7.56 5.54
N ARG A 107 6.15 7.59 4.45
CA ARG A 107 6.65 8.85 3.86
C ARG A 107 5.52 9.74 3.36
N LYS A 108 4.49 9.14 2.75
CA LYS A 108 3.33 9.88 2.24
C LYS A 108 2.55 10.56 3.36
N GLY A 109 2.36 9.87 4.49
CA GLY A 109 1.59 10.41 5.61
C GLY A 109 0.20 10.91 5.19
N PRO A 110 -0.23 12.09 5.65
CA PRO A 110 -1.55 12.65 5.36
C PRO A 110 -1.61 13.43 4.02
N LEU A 111 -0.58 13.36 3.19
CA LEU A 111 -0.60 13.98 1.87
C LEU A 111 -1.52 13.19 0.92
N ASN A 112 -2.19 13.89 0.00
CA ASN A 112 -2.82 13.24 -1.14
C ASN A 112 -1.77 12.73 -2.13
N GLU A 113 -2.20 11.97 -3.13
CA GLU A 113 -1.29 11.38 -4.11
C GLU A 113 -0.50 12.42 -4.90
N ASP A 114 -1.16 13.49 -5.36
CA ASP A 114 -0.53 14.53 -6.19
C ASP A 114 0.54 15.28 -5.41
N ASP A 115 0.24 15.68 -4.19
CA ASP A 115 1.20 16.37 -3.31
C ASP A 115 2.38 15.47 -2.97
N PHE A 116 2.15 14.19 -2.69
CA PHE A 116 3.24 13.27 -2.40
C PHE A 116 4.11 12.99 -3.63
N SER A 117 3.51 12.82 -4.79
CA SER A 117 4.26 12.66 -6.04
C SER A 117 5.12 13.87 -6.35
N LEU A 118 4.58 15.08 -6.16
CA LEU A 118 5.35 16.32 -6.30
C LEU A 118 6.50 16.40 -5.31
N LEU A 119 6.25 16.08 -4.03
CA LEU A 119 7.29 16.07 -3.00
C LEU A 119 8.42 15.10 -3.35
N VAL A 120 8.11 13.88 -3.75
CA VAL A 120 9.12 12.88 -4.15
C VAL A 120 9.94 13.39 -5.33
N HIS A 121 9.28 13.96 -6.35
CA HIS A 121 9.94 14.53 -7.51
C HIS A 121 10.94 15.63 -7.13
N LEU A 122 10.52 16.59 -6.32
CA LEU A 122 11.36 17.70 -5.88
C LEU A 122 12.55 17.21 -5.03
N VAL A 123 12.31 16.24 -4.13
CA VAL A 123 13.38 15.65 -3.31
C VAL A 123 14.41 14.93 -4.16
N MET A 124 13.99 14.21 -5.20
CA MET A 124 14.90 13.47 -6.09
C MET A 124 15.73 14.38 -7.00
N GLU A 125 15.36 15.64 -7.17
CA GLU A 125 16.17 16.64 -7.86
C GLU A 125 17.29 17.24 -6.99
N LEU A 126 17.26 17.01 -5.68
CA LEU A 126 18.31 17.43 -4.76
C LEU A 126 19.59 16.59 -4.97
N PRO A 127 20.77 17.10 -4.57
CA PRO A 127 21.98 16.30 -4.52
C PRO A 127 21.75 14.98 -3.75
N GLU A 128 22.39 13.89 -4.19
CA GLU A 128 22.13 12.53 -3.69
C GLU A 128 22.18 12.42 -2.17
N GLU A 129 23.18 13.03 -1.54
CA GLU A 129 23.32 12.99 -0.07
C GLU A 129 22.14 13.65 0.64
N LEU A 130 21.71 14.80 0.14
CA LEU A 130 20.58 15.55 0.70
C LEU A 130 19.25 14.84 0.44
N SER A 131 19.02 14.35 -0.77
CA SER A 131 17.80 13.58 -1.10
C SER A 131 17.70 12.32 -0.24
N SER A 132 18.78 11.58 -0.07
CA SER A 132 18.85 10.40 0.80
C SER A 132 18.55 10.74 2.26
N TYR A 133 19.08 11.85 2.76
CA TYR A 133 18.78 12.33 4.11
C TYR A 133 17.30 12.64 4.29
N VAL A 134 16.68 13.41 3.38
CA VAL A 134 15.27 13.77 3.45
C VAL A 134 14.39 12.52 3.36
N MET A 135 14.67 11.61 2.44
CA MET A 135 13.89 10.37 2.29
C MET A 135 13.95 9.48 3.53
N ARG A 136 15.11 9.42 4.23
CA ARG A 136 15.23 8.71 5.51
C ARG A 136 14.44 9.39 6.63
N LYS A 137 14.41 10.72 6.67
CA LYS A 137 13.61 11.46 7.65
C LYS A 137 12.12 11.23 7.45
N LEU A 138 11.63 11.32 6.23
CA LEU A 138 10.22 11.05 5.89
C LEU A 138 9.81 9.61 6.25
N ALA A 139 10.70 8.63 6.07
CA ALA A 139 10.42 7.23 6.39
C ALA A 139 10.21 6.95 7.89
N LYS A 140 10.65 7.85 8.76
CA LYS A 140 10.40 7.74 10.21
C LYS A 140 8.97 8.12 10.60
N GLY A 141 8.23 8.78 9.69
CA GLY A 141 6.95 9.38 9.98
C GLY A 141 7.06 10.57 10.91
N GLY A 142 5.94 11.13 11.26
CA GLY A 142 5.85 12.26 12.19
C GLY A 142 4.42 12.43 12.69
N ARG A 143 4.27 13.24 13.73
CA ARG A 143 2.95 13.75 14.17
C ARG A 143 2.72 15.08 13.44
N TYR A 144 1.49 15.27 12.99
CA TYR A 144 1.04 16.47 12.29
C TYR A 144 0.06 17.23 13.15
#